data_dc401cba2dcfe26a21cbdb6dc1b80981
#
_entry.id   dc401cba2dcfe26a21cbdb6dc1b80981
#
_cell.length_a   1.000
_cell.length_b   1.000
_cell.length_c   1.000
_cell.angle_alpha   90.00
_cell.angle_beta   90.00
_cell.angle_gamma   90.00
#
_symmetry.space_group_name_H-M   'P 1'
#
loop_
_entity.id
_entity.type
_entity.pdbx_description
1 polymer ?
#
loop_
_entity_poly.entity_id
_entity_poly.type
_entity_poly.pdbx_seq_one_letter_code
_entity_poly.pdbx_strand_id
1 'polypeptide(L)'
;IENDPGDFVLILSAEVTEIKGIKGATFSGAVTGIKISPKLLLEGSNPIIAIESLGVSVSANLFGGQVEATLIGGILRLDEQYNIISALDTVTPVQQRVFFIGLEGKFAMAGIGGFGIRFALSELGPLSVLLNVDIPITVEPTSGLTISDFVASVEFFKTLPSIDDPFALRGSAFQAPGDIDVAGWLDTVRSQVATQARLVAENPSLSGFAAAFSAPLTFSGSAKIYSLYTSQAIFNGKVFVKISTDGKFLVGGQLNFLDDNISISGKLY
;
A
#
# COMPACT_ATOMS: atom_id res chain seq x y z
N ILE A 1 -19.35 -19.41 13.46
CA ILE A 1 -20.06 -19.31 14.76
C ILE A 1 -21.50 -19.62 14.46
N GLU A 2 -22.01 -20.79 14.89
CA GLU A 2 -23.44 -21.06 14.89
C GLU A 2 -24.12 -20.01 15.76
N ASN A 3 -25.14 -19.33 15.22
CA ASN A 3 -25.96 -18.41 15.94
C ASN A 3 -26.80 -19.19 16.95
N ASP A 4 -26.30 -19.33 18.17
CA ASP A 4 -27.11 -19.80 19.28
C ASP A 4 -28.10 -18.70 19.64
N PRO A 5 -29.42 -18.99 19.76
CA PRO A 5 -30.38 -17.94 20.12
C PRO A 5 -30.04 -17.37 21.48
N GLY A 6 -29.61 -16.12 21.53
CA GLY A 6 -29.20 -15.43 22.75
C GLY A 6 -27.76 -14.97 22.82
N ASP A 7 -26.90 -15.38 21.88
CA ASP A 7 -25.56 -14.81 21.75
C ASP A 7 -25.54 -13.69 20.70
N PHE A 8 -24.91 -12.58 21.02
CA PHE A 8 -24.65 -11.52 20.07
C PHE A 8 -23.16 -11.30 19.95
N VAL A 9 -22.69 -11.03 18.73
CA VAL A 9 -21.30 -10.68 18.46
C VAL A 9 -21.24 -9.21 18.10
N LEU A 10 -20.54 -8.43 18.91
CA LEU A 10 -20.26 -7.05 18.59
C LEU A 10 -19.05 -6.99 17.66
N ILE A 11 -19.24 -6.41 16.48
CA ILE A 11 -18.17 -6.20 15.49
C ILE A 11 -17.95 -4.71 15.36
N LEU A 12 -16.73 -4.27 15.64
CA LEU A 12 -16.31 -2.87 15.58
C LEU A 12 -15.22 -2.69 14.54
N SER A 13 -15.28 -1.56 13.86
CA SER A 13 -14.15 -1.05 13.10
C SER A 13 -13.89 0.38 13.54
N ALA A 14 -12.63 0.74 13.71
CA ALA A 14 -12.23 2.05 14.17
C ALA A 14 -10.99 2.51 13.42
N GLU A 15 -10.93 3.79 13.11
CA GLU A 15 -9.77 4.46 12.58
C GLU A 15 -9.43 5.62 13.51
N VAL A 16 -8.14 5.74 13.84
CA VAL A 16 -7.59 6.86 14.59
C VAL A 16 -6.58 7.55 13.71
N THR A 17 -6.91 8.74 13.26
CA THR A 17 -6.08 9.48 12.31
C THR A 17 -4.85 10.10 12.96
N GLU A 18 -4.96 10.54 14.21
CA GLU A 18 -3.81 11.09 14.95
C GLU A 18 -4.02 11.01 16.47
N ILE A 19 -3.03 10.46 17.18
CA ILE A 19 -2.88 10.62 18.63
C ILE A 19 -1.48 11.17 18.88
N LYS A 20 -1.36 12.35 19.49
CA LYS A 20 -0.08 12.89 19.92
C LYS A 20 0.48 12.05 21.06
N GLY A 21 1.57 11.37 20.75
CA GLY A 21 2.25 10.50 21.69
C GLY A 21 3.12 11.25 22.70
N ILE A 22 3.79 10.48 23.53
CA ILE A 22 4.74 10.98 24.52
C ILE A 22 6.00 11.45 23.79
N LYS A 23 6.55 12.62 24.15
CA LYS A 23 7.81 13.17 23.63
C LYS A 23 7.87 13.42 22.11
N GLY A 24 6.78 13.90 21.50
CA GLY A 24 6.79 14.31 20.09
C GLY A 24 6.67 13.16 19.09
N ALA A 25 6.26 11.99 19.51
CA ALA A 25 5.81 10.93 18.62
C ALA A 25 4.31 11.05 18.35
N THR A 26 3.92 10.81 17.11
CA THR A 26 2.53 10.76 16.68
C THR A 26 2.17 9.34 16.31
N PHE A 27 0.98 8.89 16.69
CA PHE A 27 0.46 7.56 16.40
C PHE A 27 -0.81 7.70 15.57
N SER A 28 -0.97 6.89 14.56
CA SER A 28 -2.22 6.66 13.84
C SER A 28 -2.49 5.18 13.70
N GLY A 29 -3.73 4.78 13.49
CA GLY A 29 -4.05 3.37 13.36
C GLY A 29 -5.43 3.12 12.81
N ALA A 30 -5.59 1.98 12.16
CA ALA A 30 -6.86 1.46 11.68
C ALA A 30 -7.02 0.02 12.15
N VAL A 31 -8.20 -0.31 12.64
CA VAL A 31 -8.56 -1.67 13.06
C VAL A 31 -9.86 -2.05 12.38
N THR A 32 -9.87 -3.22 11.76
CA THR A 32 -11.07 -3.77 11.11
C THR A 32 -11.47 -5.09 11.76
N GLY A 33 -12.78 -5.23 12.03
CA GLY A 33 -13.35 -6.50 12.49
C GLY A 33 -12.94 -6.91 13.89
N ILE A 34 -12.95 -5.99 14.86
CA ILE A 34 -12.86 -6.36 16.29
C ILE A 34 -14.15 -7.10 16.64
N LYS A 35 -14.02 -8.39 16.94
CA LYS A 35 -15.12 -9.24 17.38
C LYS A 35 -15.07 -9.41 18.87
N ILE A 36 -16.17 -9.10 19.55
CA ILE A 36 -16.35 -9.31 20.98
C ILE A 36 -17.56 -10.20 21.17
N SER A 37 -17.37 -11.38 21.76
CA SER A 37 -18.46 -12.28 22.12
C SER A 37 -18.64 -12.30 23.64
N PRO A 38 -19.77 -11.79 24.17
CA PRO A 38 -20.06 -11.84 25.58
C PRO A 38 -20.20 -13.26 26.13
N LYS A 39 -20.66 -14.21 25.32
CA LYS A 39 -20.75 -15.63 25.71
C LYS A 39 -19.37 -16.22 25.98
N LEU A 40 -18.38 -15.94 25.11
CA LEU A 40 -17.00 -16.37 25.32
C LEU A 40 -16.38 -15.73 26.56
N LEU A 41 -16.81 -14.53 26.91
CA LEU A 41 -16.40 -13.82 28.12
C LEU A 41 -16.89 -14.52 29.39
N LEU A 42 -18.12 -15.03 29.36
CA LEU A 42 -18.74 -15.76 30.48
C LEU A 42 -18.23 -17.21 30.61
N GLU A 43 -17.90 -17.85 29.49
CA GLU A 43 -17.44 -19.24 29.44
C GLU A 43 -15.92 -19.39 29.61
N GLY A 44 -15.17 -18.28 29.66
CA GLY A 44 -13.71 -18.29 29.79
C GLY A 44 -12.97 -18.86 28.58
N SER A 45 -13.62 -18.94 27.42
CA SER A 45 -13.06 -19.48 26.19
C SER A 45 -12.22 -18.43 25.46
N ASN A 46 -11.08 -18.80 24.87
CA ASN A 46 -10.24 -17.96 24.05
C ASN A 46 -10.49 -18.21 22.54
N PRO A 47 -10.41 -17.15 21.70
CA PRO A 47 -10.20 -15.74 22.06
C PRO A 47 -11.50 -14.98 22.33
N ILE A 48 -11.54 -14.22 23.42
CA ILE A 48 -12.62 -13.31 23.79
C ILE A 48 -12.73 -12.17 22.77
N ILE A 49 -11.58 -11.74 22.24
CA ILE A 49 -11.45 -10.69 21.24
C ILE A 49 -10.70 -11.25 20.05
N ALA A 50 -11.27 -11.13 18.86
CA ALA A 50 -10.60 -11.42 17.60
C ALA A 50 -10.49 -10.16 16.77
N ILE A 51 -9.33 -9.91 16.19
CA ILE A 51 -9.07 -8.77 15.29
C ILE A 51 -8.82 -9.33 13.90
N GLU A 52 -9.59 -8.88 12.92
CA GLU A 52 -9.46 -9.34 11.54
C GLU A 52 -8.26 -8.68 10.83
N SER A 53 -8.08 -7.39 11.02
CA SER A 53 -6.90 -6.68 10.56
C SER A 53 -6.60 -5.43 11.39
N LEU A 54 -5.33 -5.08 11.46
CA LEU A 54 -4.79 -3.97 12.23
C LEU A 54 -3.75 -3.24 11.38
N GLY A 55 -3.79 -1.90 11.40
CA GLY A 55 -2.73 -1.05 10.90
C GLY A 55 -2.32 -0.03 11.98
N VAL A 56 -1.03 0.15 12.19
CA VAL A 56 -0.49 1.13 13.14
C VAL A 56 0.68 1.86 12.49
N SER A 57 0.69 3.18 12.59
CA SER A 57 1.82 4.02 12.20
C SER A 57 2.32 4.84 13.37
N VAL A 58 3.62 5.00 13.44
CA VAL A 58 4.32 5.83 14.43
C VAL A 58 5.28 6.74 13.70
N SER A 59 5.19 8.04 13.96
CA SER A 59 6.18 9.01 13.47
C SER A 59 6.84 9.73 14.63
N ALA A 60 8.14 10.02 14.50
CA ALA A 60 8.91 10.72 15.52
C ALA A 60 10.07 11.52 14.90
N ASN A 61 10.45 12.62 15.54
CA ASN A 61 11.66 13.36 15.19
C ASN A 61 12.87 12.77 15.94
N LEU A 62 13.78 12.15 15.20
CA LEU A 62 14.99 11.53 15.73
C LEU A 62 16.21 12.00 14.94
N PHE A 63 17.32 12.33 15.65
CA PHE A 63 18.61 12.67 15.03
C PHE A 63 18.55 13.81 14.00
N GLY A 64 17.63 14.77 14.19
CA GLY A 64 17.46 15.89 13.26
C GLY A 64 16.66 15.56 11.98
N GLY A 65 16.11 14.37 11.90
CA GLY A 65 15.22 13.92 10.83
C GLY A 65 13.90 13.38 11.38
N GLN A 66 12.95 13.22 10.49
CA GLN A 66 11.68 12.54 10.77
C GLN A 66 11.81 11.05 10.43
N VAL A 67 11.46 10.21 11.37
CA VAL A 67 11.36 8.76 11.20
C VAL A 67 9.89 8.37 11.27
N GLU A 68 9.46 7.53 10.37
CA GLU A 68 8.12 6.96 10.38
C GLU A 68 8.19 5.45 10.17
N ALA A 69 7.39 4.70 10.92
CA ALA A 69 7.25 3.26 10.77
C ALA A 69 5.78 2.89 10.80
N THR A 70 5.37 2.06 9.86
CA THR A 70 4.00 1.55 9.77
C THR A 70 4.00 0.03 9.69
N LEU A 71 3.13 -0.57 10.48
CA LEU A 71 2.84 -1.99 10.47
C LEU A 71 1.36 -2.18 10.13
N ILE A 72 1.07 -3.04 9.17
CA ILE A 72 -0.28 -3.55 8.94
C ILE A 72 -0.26 -5.07 9.01
N GLY A 73 -1.37 -5.70 9.32
CA GLY A 73 -1.47 -7.15 9.29
C GLY A 73 -2.83 -7.66 9.70
N GLY A 74 -3.08 -8.93 9.46
CA GLY A 74 -4.34 -9.56 9.81
C GLY A 74 -4.54 -10.92 9.17
N ILE A 75 -5.77 -11.41 9.29
CA ILE A 75 -6.24 -12.65 8.68
C ILE A 75 -7.42 -12.32 7.79
N LEU A 76 -7.27 -12.49 6.50
CA LEU A 76 -8.31 -12.32 5.52
C LEU A 76 -9.16 -13.57 5.41
N ARG A 77 -10.49 -13.42 5.40
CA ARG A 77 -11.44 -14.49 5.15
C ARG A 77 -11.95 -14.39 3.72
N LEU A 78 -11.89 -15.49 2.98
CA LEU A 78 -12.28 -15.57 1.58
C LEU A 78 -13.39 -16.61 1.39
N ASP A 79 -14.33 -16.30 0.48
CA ASP A 79 -15.37 -17.24 0.03
C ASP A 79 -14.84 -18.21 -1.04
N GLU A 80 -15.72 -19.03 -1.60
CA GLU A 80 -15.41 -19.98 -2.67
C GLU A 80 -14.93 -19.31 -3.97
N GLN A 81 -15.29 -18.06 -4.20
CA GLN A 81 -14.87 -17.25 -5.35
C GLN A 81 -13.67 -16.36 -5.03
N TYR A 82 -13.05 -16.54 -3.84
CA TYR A 82 -11.94 -15.73 -3.35
C TYR A 82 -12.29 -14.24 -3.16
N ASN A 83 -13.57 -13.91 -2.96
CA ASN A 83 -13.95 -12.57 -2.52
C ASN A 83 -13.72 -12.40 -1.02
N ILE A 84 -13.43 -11.18 -0.62
CA ILE A 84 -13.24 -10.83 0.78
C ILE A 84 -14.58 -10.88 1.51
N ILE A 85 -14.67 -11.75 2.51
CA ILE A 85 -15.84 -11.81 3.40
C ILE A 85 -15.71 -10.67 4.41
N SER A 86 -16.72 -9.81 4.46
CA SER A 86 -16.79 -8.71 5.45
C SER A 86 -16.76 -9.26 6.88
N ALA A 87 -16.17 -8.50 7.79
CA ALA A 87 -16.22 -8.80 9.23
C ALA A 87 -17.65 -9.00 9.76
N LEU A 88 -18.60 -8.26 9.17
CA LEU A 88 -20.02 -8.29 9.55
C LEU A 88 -20.75 -9.53 8.99
N ASP A 89 -20.19 -10.18 7.97
CA ASP A 89 -20.79 -11.35 7.36
C ASP A 89 -20.46 -12.60 8.19
N THR A 90 -21.48 -13.14 8.82
CA THR A 90 -21.41 -14.38 9.63
C THR A 90 -22.04 -15.56 8.93
N VAL A 91 -22.65 -15.36 7.75
CA VAL A 91 -23.44 -16.37 7.02
C VAL A 91 -22.61 -17.01 5.92
N THR A 92 -21.85 -16.22 5.18
CA THR A 92 -21.03 -16.73 4.06
C THR A 92 -19.96 -17.72 4.55
N PRO A 93 -19.93 -18.94 4.01
CA PRO A 93 -18.94 -19.94 4.37
C PRO A 93 -17.52 -19.45 4.07
N VAL A 94 -16.60 -19.63 5.01
CA VAL A 94 -15.18 -19.31 4.83
C VAL A 94 -14.49 -20.48 4.17
N GLN A 95 -14.08 -20.31 2.91
CA GLN A 95 -13.31 -21.29 2.16
C GLN A 95 -11.84 -21.28 2.56
N GLN A 96 -11.26 -20.08 2.69
CA GLN A 96 -9.85 -19.90 3.04
C GLN A 96 -9.65 -18.74 4.00
N ARG A 97 -8.63 -18.89 4.85
CA ARG A 97 -8.09 -17.81 5.67
C ARG A 97 -6.63 -17.58 5.28
N VAL A 98 -6.25 -16.35 5.03
CA VAL A 98 -4.90 -15.99 4.61
C VAL A 98 -4.35 -14.93 5.55
N PHE A 99 -3.24 -15.27 6.21
CA PHE A 99 -2.49 -14.30 7.02
C PHE A 99 -1.68 -13.38 6.10
N PHE A 100 -1.60 -12.10 6.48
CA PHE A 100 -0.77 -11.11 5.80
C PHE A 100 -0.14 -10.13 6.77
N ILE A 101 0.97 -9.53 6.33
CA ILE A 101 1.69 -8.48 7.05
C ILE A 101 2.28 -7.50 6.04
N GLY A 102 2.30 -6.21 6.38
CA GLY A 102 3.00 -5.17 5.65
C GLY A 102 3.80 -4.30 6.60
N LEU A 103 4.98 -3.92 6.18
CA LEU A 103 5.87 -3.02 6.91
C LEU A 103 6.30 -1.87 6.01
N GLU A 104 6.33 -0.67 6.56
CA GLU A 104 6.92 0.50 5.93
C GLU A 104 7.83 1.20 6.92
N GLY A 105 8.99 1.62 6.44
CA GLY A 105 9.89 2.50 7.15
C GLY A 105 10.26 3.67 6.28
N LYS A 106 10.22 4.88 6.85
CA LYS A 106 10.63 6.13 6.20
C LYS A 106 11.59 6.90 7.08
N PHE A 107 12.53 7.56 6.43
CA PHE A 107 13.41 8.55 7.05
C PHE A 107 13.51 9.76 6.14
N ALA A 108 13.34 10.95 6.69
CA ALA A 108 13.51 12.21 5.97
C ALA A 108 14.28 13.20 6.81
N MET A 109 15.25 13.89 6.21
CA MET A 109 16.05 14.92 6.84
C MET A 109 15.97 16.21 6.05
N ALA A 110 15.61 17.30 6.70
CA ALA A 110 15.46 18.61 6.05
C ALA A 110 16.76 19.03 5.34
N GLY A 111 16.65 19.42 4.08
CA GLY A 111 17.77 19.89 3.24
C GLY A 111 18.69 18.79 2.70
N ILE A 112 18.48 17.53 3.05
CA ILE A 112 19.27 16.39 2.55
C ILE A 112 18.40 15.47 1.67
N GLY A 113 17.16 15.26 2.07
CA GLY A 113 16.23 14.33 1.43
C GLY A 113 15.86 13.17 2.33
N GLY A 114 15.35 12.10 1.75
CA GLY A 114 14.86 10.95 2.50
C GLY A 114 14.91 9.65 1.72
N PHE A 115 14.59 8.58 2.41
CA PHE A 115 14.33 7.29 1.80
C PHE A 115 13.19 6.57 2.53
N GLY A 116 12.54 5.67 1.82
CA GLY A 116 11.49 4.82 2.37
C GLY A 116 11.50 3.45 1.71
N ILE A 117 11.15 2.46 2.49
CA ILE A 117 10.90 1.10 2.00
C ILE A 117 9.56 0.62 2.53
N ARG A 118 8.77 0.02 1.65
CA ARG A 118 7.50 -0.62 1.99
C ARG A 118 7.50 -2.02 1.38
N PHE A 119 7.06 -2.98 2.15
CA PHE A 119 6.80 -4.32 1.61
C PHE A 119 5.56 -4.93 2.24
N ALA A 120 4.90 -5.82 1.49
CA ALA A 120 3.78 -6.60 1.96
C ALA A 120 3.97 -8.06 1.57
N LEU A 121 3.62 -8.94 2.49
CA LEU A 121 3.72 -10.39 2.38
C LEU A 121 2.42 -11.03 2.83
N SER A 122 2.12 -12.22 2.31
CA SER A 122 1.15 -13.14 2.88
C SER A 122 1.80 -14.50 3.16
N GLU A 123 1.10 -15.41 3.80
CA GLU A 123 1.56 -16.81 3.94
C GLU A 123 1.73 -17.51 2.59
N LEU A 124 1.11 -17.00 1.53
CA LEU A 124 1.23 -17.53 0.17
C LEU A 124 2.44 -16.96 -0.60
N GLY A 125 3.13 -15.95 -0.05
CA GLY A 125 4.30 -15.34 -0.65
C GLY A 125 4.28 -13.82 -0.67
N PRO A 126 5.25 -13.17 -1.36
CA PRO A 126 5.34 -11.72 -1.46
C PRO A 126 4.17 -11.13 -2.26
N LEU A 127 3.76 -9.93 -1.88
CA LEU A 127 2.71 -9.15 -2.54
C LEU A 127 3.29 -7.94 -3.26
N SER A 128 4.11 -7.15 -2.56
CA SER A 128 4.73 -5.95 -3.13
C SER A 128 5.98 -5.53 -2.36
N VAL A 129 6.89 -4.89 -3.09
CA VAL A 129 8.03 -4.15 -2.53
C VAL A 129 8.06 -2.79 -3.21
N LEU A 130 8.25 -1.73 -2.43
CA LEU A 130 8.41 -0.37 -2.91
C LEU A 130 9.60 0.27 -2.21
N LEU A 131 10.44 0.93 -2.99
CA LEU A 131 11.55 1.75 -2.52
C LEU A 131 11.30 3.20 -2.98
N ASN A 132 11.43 4.15 -2.08
CA ASN A 132 11.44 5.57 -2.37
C ASN A 132 12.77 6.18 -1.96
N VAL A 133 13.36 7.00 -2.82
CA VAL A 133 14.60 7.76 -2.54
C VAL A 133 14.37 9.20 -2.99
N ASP A 134 14.22 10.09 -2.03
CA ASP A 134 14.04 11.52 -2.27
C ASP A 134 15.37 12.25 -2.01
N ILE A 135 16.32 12.06 -2.93
CA ILE A 135 17.59 12.76 -2.95
C ILE A 135 17.65 13.55 -4.27
N PRO A 136 17.73 14.88 -4.22
CA PRO A 136 17.80 15.69 -5.44
C PRO A 136 19.13 15.52 -6.16
N ILE A 137 19.07 15.18 -7.45
CA ILE A 137 20.23 15.05 -8.34
C ILE A 137 20.11 16.08 -9.46
N THR A 138 20.97 17.10 -9.46
CA THR A 138 21.02 18.08 -10.54
C THR A 138 21.70 17.46 -11.76
N VAL A 139 20.93 17.28 -12.83
CA VAL A 139 21.40 16.65 -14.08
C VAL A 139 21.92 17.67 -15.10
N GLU A 140 21.44 18.90 -15.02
CA GLU A 140 21.88 20.00 -15.89
C GLU A 140 22.08 21.27 -15.03
N PRO A 141 23.34 21.64 -14.72
CA PRO A 141 23.64 22.73 -13.81
C PRO A 141 23.23 24.12 -14.32
N THR A 142 23.24 24.35 -15.63
CA THR A 142 22.96 25.69 -16.21
C THR A 142 21.50 26.07 -16.06
N SER A 143 20.57 25.18 -16.27
CA SER A 143 19.12 25.39 -16.04
C SER A 143 18.67 25.00 -14.62
N GLY A 144 19.58 24.38 -13.84
CA GLY A 144 19.26 23.80 -12.54
C GLY A 144 18.31 22.60 -12.63
N LEU A 145 18.20 21.95 -13.78
CA LEU A 145 17.33 20.78 -13.95
C LEU A 145 17.71 19.68 -12.98
N THR A 146 16.78 19.33 -12.14
CA THR A 146 16.95 18.40 -11.02
C THR A 146 15.93 17.28 -11.10
N ILE A 147 16.36 16.08 -10.81
CA ILE A 147 15.52 14.90 -10.67
C ILE A 147 15.56 14.45 -9.21
N SER A 148 14.40 14.16 -8.63
CA SER A 148 14.27 13.68 -7.26
C SER A 148 13.08 12.73 -7.14
N ASP A 149 12.78 12.33 -5.92
CA ASP A 149 11.60 11.54 -5.58
C ASP A 149 11.51 10.26 -6.44
N PHE A 150 12.61 9.52 -6.47
CA PHE A 150 12.69 8.25 -7.20
C PHE A 150 11.88 7.20 -6.46
N VAL A 151 10.91 6.61 -7.15
CA VAL A 151 10.14 5.48 -6.63
C VAL A 151 10.36 4.29 -7.54
N ALA A 152 10.67 3.15 -6.96
CA ALA A 152 10.71 1.87 -7.66
C ALA A 152 9.82 0.87 -6.93
N SER A 153 9.05 0.07 -7.66
CA SER A 153 8.23 -0.97 -7.05
C SER A 153 8.18 -2.25 -7.88
N VAL A 154 7.96 -3.34 -7.18
CA VAL A 154 7.60 -4.64 -7.75
C VAL A 154 6.29 -5.08 -7.10
N GLU A 155 5.29 -5.38 -7.91
CA GLU A 155 4.02 -5.92 -7.48
C GLU A 155 3.89 -7.35 -8.04
N PHE A 156 3.72 -8.30 -7.15
CA PHE A 156 3.55 -9.71 -7.48
C PHE A 156 2.07 -10.01 -7.77
N PHE A 157 1.81 -11.02 -8.58
CA PHE A 157 0.47 -11.46 -8.99
C PHE A 157 -0.34 -10.34 -9.67
N LYS A 158 0.37 -9.42 -10.34
CA LYS A 158 -0.23 -8.27 -10.99
C LYS A 158 0.30 -8.10 -12.40
N THR A 159 -0.61 -7.83 -13.33
CA THR A 159 -0.30 -7.40 -14.69
C THR A 159 -0.85 -6.01 -14.94
N LEU A 160 -0.35 -5.34 -15.96
CA LEU A 160 -0.97 -4.10 -16.42
C LEU A 160 -2.35 -4.41 -17.01
N PRO A 161 -3.37 -3.62 -16.70
CA PRO A 161 -4.70 -3.83 -17.27
C PRO A 161 -4.65 -3.71 -18.80
N SER A 162 -5.58 -4.37 -19.47
CA SER A 162 -5.86 -4.14 -20.87
C SER A 162 -6.34 -2.69 -21.07
N ILE A 163 -5.82 -2.01 -22.10
CA ILE A 163 -5.96 -0.55 -22.16
C ILE A 163 -7.14 -0.20 -23.06
N ASP A 164 -8.34 -0.24 -22.49
CA ASP A 164 -9.52 0.39 -23.10
C ASP A 164 -9.64 1.87 -22.66
N ASP A 165 -9.09 2.25 -21.51
CA ASP A 165 -9.03 3.64 -21.03
C ASP A 165 -7.64 4.00 -20.48
N PRO A 166 -6.80 4.67 -21.28
CA PRO A 166 -5.50 5.18 -20.84
C PRO A 166 -5.57 6.15 -19.66
N PHE A 167 -6.68 6.81 -19.42
CA PHE A 167 -6.85 7.80 -18.36
C PHE A 167 -7.22 7.17 -17.01
N ALA A 168 -7.76 5.96 -16.98
CA ALA A 168 -8.07 5.25 -15.74
C ALA A 168 -6.81 4.97 -14.89
N LEU A 169 -5.63 4.96 -15.49
CA LEU A 169 -4.34 4.73 -14.81
C LEU A 169 -3.76 5.99 -14.12
N ARG A 170 -4.42 7.15 -14.21
CA ARG A 170 -3.91 8.39 -13.62
C ARG A 170 -3.72 8.33 -12.09
N GLY A 171 -4.65 7.68 -11.38
CA GLY A 171 -4.66 7.69 -9.92
C GLY A 171 -3.59 6.82 -9.26
N SER A 172 -3.26 5.67 -9.84
CA SER A 172 -2.37 4.69 -9.21
C SER A 172 -0.88 4.89 -9.50
N ALA A 173 -0.54 5.68 -10.53
CA ALA A 173 0.83 5.86 -10.98
C ALA A 173 1.60 6.97 -10.24
N PHE A 174 0.90 7.93 -9.65
CA PHE A 174 1.48 9.15 -9.09
C PHE A 174 1.19 9.38 -7.61
N GLN A 175 0.62 8.43 -6.90
CA GLN A 175 0.65 8.53 -5.45
C GLN A 175 2.11 8.38 -4.99
N ALA A 176 2.75 9.54 -4.86
CA ALA A 176 3.94 9.61 -4.03
C ALA A 176 3.59 9.02 -2.65
N PRO A 177 4.50 8.33 -1.96
CA PRO A 177 4.33 8.04 -0.55
C PRO A 177 4.31 9.38 0.20
N GLY A 178 3.14 10.01 0.18
CA GLY A 178 2.74 11.10 1.04
C GLY A 178 2.26 10.54 2.36
N ASP A 179 1.66 11.37 3.18
CA ASP A 179 1.09 10.97 4.47
C ASP A 179 0.44 9.61 4.37
N ILE A 180 0.87 8.69 5.25
CA ILE A 180 0.44 7.30 5.17
C ILE A 180 -1.05 7.25 5.50
N ASP A 181 -1.86 7.04 4.49
CA ASP A 181 -3.19 6.50 4.67
C ASP A 181 -3.08 5.02 5.04
N VAL A 182 -3.00 4.74 6.33
CA VAL A 182 -2.88 3.38 6.87
C VAL A 182 -4.08 2.53 6.47
N ALA A 183 -5.28 3.10 6.47
CA ALA A 183 -6.51 2.41 6.10
C ALA A 183 -6.51 2.05 4.61
N GLY A 184 -6.19 3.00 3.73
CA GLY A 184 -6.10 2.76 2.29
C GLY A 184 -5.01 1.77 1.90
N TRP A 185 -3.87 1.78 2.60
CA TRP A 185 -2.84 0.76 2.39
C TRP A 185 -3.30 -0.62 2.84
N LEU A 186 -3.93 -0.71 4.01
CA LEU A 186 -4.51 -1.96 4.52
C LEU A 186 -5.50 -2.57 3.53
N ASP A 187 -6.41 -1.76 2.98
CA ASP A 187 -7.40 -2.20 1.98
C ASP A 187 -6.73 -2.64 0.67
N THR A 188 -5.69 -1.92 0.25
CA THR A 188 -4.90 -2.32 -0.93
C THR A 188 -4.25 -3.68 -0.74
N VAL A 189 -3.61 -3.92 0.40
CA VAL A 189 -2.96 -5.21 0.70
C VAL A 189 -3.99 -6.32 0.81
N ARG A 190 -5.13 -6.09 1.44
CA ARG A 190 -6.24 -7.07 1.50
C ARG A 190 -6.71 -7.49 0.11
N SER A 191 -6.87 -6.53 -0.80
CA SER A 191 -7.23 -6.81 -2.19
C SER A 191 -6.15 -7.61 -2.94
N GLN A 192 -4.87 -7.30 -2.71
CA GLN A 192 -3.75 -8.04 -3.27
C GLN A 192 -3.71 -9.49 -2.76
N VAL A 193 -3.96 -9.71 -1.46
CA VAL A 193 -4.04 -11.06 -0.85
C VAL A 193 -5.15 -11.89 -1.49
N ALA A 194 -6.33 -11.31 -1.69
CA ALA A 194 -7.44 -12.01 -2.32
C ALA A 194 -7.12 -12.42 -3.77
N THR A 195 -6.49 -11.52 -4.54
CA THR A 195 -6.02 -11.80 -5.90
C THR A 195 -4.96 -12.90 -5.92
N GLN A 196 -3.99 -12.84 -5.02
CA GLN A 196 -2.94 -13.86 -4.88
C GLN A 196 -3.55 -15.23 -4.54
N ALA A 197 -4.46 -15.28 -3.56
CA ALA A 197 -5.10 -16.52 -3.13
C ALA A 197 -5.83 -17.20 -4.30
N ARG A 198 -6.56 -16.42 -5.11
CA ARG A 198 -7.23 -16.95 -6.32
C ARG A 198 -6.22 -17.51 -7.31
N LEU A 199 -5.16 -16.78 -7.66
CA LEU A 199 -4.17 -17.23 -8.64
C LEU A 199 -3.38 -18.45 -8.16
N VAL A 200 -3.07 -18.52 -6.85
CA VAL A 200 -2.43 -19.70 -6.25
C VAL A 200 -3.38 -20.91 -6.25
N ALA A 201 -4.68 -20.72 -6.05
CA ALA A 201 -5.65 -21.80 -6.14
C ALA A 201 -5.79 -22.35 -7.57
N GLU A 202 -5.75 -21.48 -8.58
CA GLU A 202 -5.72 -21.85 -9.99
C GLU A 202 -4.41 -22.56 -10.37
N ASN A 203 -3.29 -22.16 -9.77
CA ASN A 203 -1.98 -22.73 -9.99
C ASN A 203 -1.16 -22.83 -8.67
N PRO A 204 -1.28 -23.95 -7.93
CA PRO A 204 -0.59 -24.12 -6.64
C PRO A 204 0.95 -24.02 -6.70
N SER A 205 1.55 -24.20 -7.89
CA SER A 205 3.01 -24.05 -8.05
C SER A 205 3.49 -22.62 -7.83
N LEU A 206 2.60 -21.62 -7.80
CA LEU A 206 2.92 -20.21 -7.54
C LEU A 206 3.00 -19.88 -6.06
N SER A 207 2.69 -20.83 -5.16
CA SER A 207 2.76 -20.61 -3.72
C SER A 207 4.18 -20.54 -3.21
N GLY A 208 4.46 -19.61 -2.29
CA GLY A 208 5.75 -19.43 -1.64
C GLY A 208 6.60 -18.32 -2.26
N PHE A 209 7.64 -17.93 -1.53
CA PHE A 209 8.45 -16.75 -1.88
C PHE A 209 9.17 -16.91 -3.22
N ALA A 210 9.85 -18.03 -3.45
CA ALA A 210 10.60 -18.26 -4.68
C ALA A 210 9.68 -18.45 -5.90
N ALA A 211 8.56 -19.16 -5.71
CA ALA A 211 7.60 -19.44 -6.76
C ALA A 211 6.85 -18.17 -7.25
N ALA A 212 6.69 -17.20 -6.37
CA ALA A 212 6.03 -15.93 -6.72
C ALA A 212 6.76 -15.15 -7.84
N PHE A 213 8.07 -15.36 -8.04
CA PHE A 213 8.80 -14.79 -9.18
C PHE A 213 8.44 -15.42 -10.53
N SER A 214 7.75 -16.56 -10.53
CA SER A 214 7.17 -17.17 -11.73
C SER A 214 5.73 -16.70 -11.99
N ALA A 215 5.14 -15.99 -11.03
CA ALA A 215 3.83 -15.37 -11.19
C ALA A 215 3.91 -14.12 -12.09
N PRO A 216 2.77 -13.61 -12.55
CA PRO A 216 2.73 -12.30 -13.21
C PRO A 216 3.28 -11.20 -12.29
N LEU A 217 4.21 -10.39 -12.81
CA LEU A 217 4.86 -9.30 -12.09
C LEU A 217 4.68 -7.98 -12.83
N THR A 218 4.52 -6.91 -12.08
CA THR A 218 4.61 -5.54 -12.59
C THR A 218 5.75 -4.79 -11.89
N PHE A 219 6.70 -4.32 -12.67
CA PHE A 219 7.74 -3.40 -12.24
C PHE A 219 7.32 -1.98 -12.54
N SER A 220 7.55 -1.06 -11.61
CA SER A 220 7.25 0.35 -11.82
C SER A 220 8.42 1.21 -11.37
N GLY A 221 8.63 2.32 -12.10
CA GLY A 221 9.57 3.35 -11.72
C GLY A 221 8.97 4.73 -11.97
N SER A 222 9.27 5.69 -11.11
CA SER A 222 8.88 7.10 -11.32
C SER A 222 9.91 8.05 -10.73
N ALA A 223 9.90 9.28 -11.23
CA ALA A 223 10.72 10.36 -10.69
C ALA A 223 10.04 11.71 -10.90
N LYS A 224 10.40 12.69 -10.06
CA LYS A 224 9.99 14.07 -10.17
C LYS A 224 11.11 14.87 -10.82
N ILE A 225 10.74 15.81 -11.69
CA ILE A 225 11.65 16.70 -12.42
C ILE A 225 11.27 18.14 -12.10
N TYR A 226 12.23 18.98 -11.77
CA TYR A 226 12.02 20.42 -11.54
C TYR A 226 13.32 21.21 -11.79
N SER A 227 13.24 22.54 -11.82
CA SER A 227 14.41 23.40 -11.86
C SER A 227 14.71 24.00 -10.49
N LEU A 228 15.95 23.97 -10.04
CA LEU A 228 16.39 24.63 -8.80
C LEU A 228 16.35 26.17 -8.91
N TYR A 229 16.45 26.72 -10.13
CA TYR A 229 16.50 28.17 -10.34
C TYR A 229 15.13 28.80 -10.49
N THR A 230 14.11 27.99 -10.76
CA THR A 230 12.71 28.39 -10.70
C THR A 230 12.04 27.67 -9.54
N SER A 231 11.07 28.30 -8.90
CA SER A 231 10.35 27.57 -7.86
C SER A 231 9.65 26.35 -8.48
N GLN A 232 9.48 25.26 -7.71
CA GLN A 232 8.73 24.08 -8.14
C GLN A 232 7.27 24.43 -8.55
N ALA A 233 6.75 25.54 -8.03
CA ALA A 233 5.48 26.13 -8.42
C ALA A 233 5.46 26.63 -9.88
N ILE A 234 6.61 27.08 -10.41
CA ILE A 234 6.68 27.56 -11.80
C ILE A 234 6.83 26.42 -12.78
N PHE A 235 7.64 25.41 -12.44
CA PHE A 235 7.86 24.24 -13.26
C PHE A 235 8.14 23.01 -12.42
N ASN A 236 7.33 21.99 -12.59
CA ASN A 236 7.60 20.65 -12.09
C ASN A 236 7.04 19.61 -13.06
N GLY A 237 7.52 18.39 -12.96
CA GLY A 237 7.03 17.29 -13.78
C GLY A 237 7.21 15.96 -13.05
N LYS A 238 6.46 14.97 -13.50
CA LYS A 238 6.59 13.58 -13.07
C LYS A 238 6.70 12.69 -14.30
N VAL A 239 7.58 11.74 -14.25
CA VAL A 239 7.72 10.70 -15.28
C VAL A 239 7.58 9.34 -14.61
N PHE A 240 7.02 8.39 -15.32
CA PHE A 240 6.92 7.02 -14.84
C PHE A 240 7.02 6.00 -15.96
N VAL A 241 7.43 4.80 -15.59
CA VAL A 241 7.42 3.61 -16.43
C VAL A 241 6.85 2.44 -15.64
N LYS A 242 6.03 1.62 -16.30
CA LYS A 242 5.58 0.34 -15.79
C LYS A 242 5.79 -0.73 -16.84
N ILE A 243 6.26 -1.89 -16.41
CA ILE A 243 6.54 -3.04 -17.28
C ILE A 243 5.95 -4.26 -16.59
N SER A 244 5.18 -5.04 -17.32
CA SER A 244 4.59 -6.28 -16.83
C SER A 244 5.21 -7.48 -17.54
N THR A 245 5.35 -8.60 -16.83
CA THR A 245 5.92 -9.84 -17.38
C THR A 245 5.10 -10.48 -18.50
N ASP A 246 3.84 -10.05 -18.69
CA ASP A 246 3.03 -10.41 -19.85
C ASP A 246 3.36 -9.62 -21.13
N GLY A 247 4.43 -8.83 -21.11
CA GLY A 247 4.94 -8.08 -22.26
C GLY A 247 4.31 -6.69 -22.44
N LYS A 248 3.41 -6.27 -21.57
CA LYS A 248 2.84 -4.93 -21.60
C LYS A 248 3.77 -3.92 -20.95
N PHE A 249 3.80 -2.72 -21.48
CA PHE A 249 4.50 -1.60 -20.86
C PHE A 249 3.67 -0.32 -20.92
N LEU A 250 3.94 0.61 -20.02
CA LEU A 250 3.32 1.91 -19.94
C LEU A 250 4.39 2.93 -19.57
N VAL A 251 4.58 3.94 -20.39
CA VAL A 251 5.41 5.10 -20.09
C VAL A 251 4.53 6.33 -20.09
N GLY A 252 4.69 7.19 -19.11
CA GLY A 252 3.91 8.42 -19.05
C GLY A 252 4.66 9.54 -18.36
N GLY A 253 4.21 10.75 -18.61
CA GLY A 253 4.74 11.94 -17.99
C GLY A 253 3.66 13.00 -17.86
N GLN A 254 3.87 13.87 -16.88
CA GLN A 254 3.09 15.05 -16.64
C GLN A 254 4.03 16.22 -16.37
N LEU A 255 3.85 17.33 -17.06
CA LEU A 255 4.53 18.59 -16.81
C LEU A 255 3.50 19.59 -16.29
N ASN A 256 3.83 20.28 -15.23
CA ASN A 256 3.00 21.30 -14.60
C ASN A 256 3.74 22.63 -14.62
N PHE A 257 3.00 23.70 -14.84
CA PHE A 257 3.50 25.06 -14.87
C PHE A 257 2.57 25.97 -14.04
N LEU A 258 3.14 27.02 -13.44
CA LEU A 258 2.41 28.08 -12.74
C LEU A 258 1.44 27.55 -11.68
N ASP A 259 1.96 26.87 -10.65
CA ASP A 259 1.18 26.28 -9.57
C ASP A 259 0.13 25.28 -10.05
N ASP A 260 0.51 24.43 -11.01
CA ASP A 260 -0.34 23.41 -11.61
C ASP A 260 -1.53 23.96 -12.43
N ASN A 261 -1.58 25.29 -12.68
CA ASN A 261 -2.62 25.90 -13.51
C ASN A 261 -2.56 25.44 -14.97
N ILE A 262 -1.39 25.04 -15.45
CA ILE A 262 -1.20 24.46 -16.78
C ILE A 262 -0.58 23.08 -16.60
N SER A 263 -1.26 22.04 -17.07
CA SER A 263 -0.77 20.67 -17.02
C SER A 263 -0.80 20.03 -18.41
N ILE A 264 0.34 19.47 -18.82
CA ILE A 264 0.48 18.71 -20.07
C ILE A 264 0.83 17.28 -19.67
N SER A 265 0.07 16.30 -20.14
CA SER A 265 0.32 14.90 -19.88
C SER A 265 0.28 14.07 -21.15
N GLY A 266 1.14 13.05 -21.23
CA GLY A 266 1.19 12.10 -22.32
C GLY A 266 1.50 10.68 -21.81
N LYS A 267 1.07 9.69 -22.59
CA LYS A 267 1.30 8.28 -22.29
C LYS A 267 1.64 7.54 -23.59
N LEU A 268 2.51 6.54 -23.47
CA LEU A 268 2.85 5.59 -24.51
C LEU A 268 2.65 4.18 -23.96
N TYR A 269 2.07 3.32 -24.79
CA TYR A 269 1.79 1.92 -24.49
C TYR A 269 2.56 1.03 -25.45
#